data_c96fd433a0f4e0cbb2e2149efc76e71e
#
_entry.id   c96fd433a0f4e0cbb2e2149efc76e71e
#
_cell.length_a   1.000
_cell.length_b   1.000
_cell.length_c   1.000
_cell.angle_alpha   90.00
_cell.angle_beta   90.00
_cell.angle_gamma   90.00
#
_symmetry.space_group_name_H-M   'P 1'
#
loop_
_entity.id
_entity.type
_entity.pdbx_description
1 polymer ?
#
loop_
_entity_poly.entity_id
_entity_poly.type
_entity_poly.pdbx_seq_one_letter_code
_entity_poly.pdbx_strand_id
1 'polypeptide(L)'
;MNAAIDNDQNVLQKHVAFFDRNNDGVIYPWETFQGFRAIGSGILLSSFAAVFINVGLSGKTRPGKKCPNLLFPIFIENIKMAKHGSDSGVYDAHGRFVPSKFEEIFHKYARTHPDALTTDELNEFVKGNREPKDYAGWIGGLSEWKILYYLGKDKNGLLKKDTIRAVYDGSLFEKMAAEKINKSKKKHRCRPIFPLPHRVVQLPHYHHEDAHFLPPCSTVEARTVKSLE
;
A
#
# COMPACT_ATOMS: atom_id res chain seq x y z
N MET A 1 -19.90 19.62 -15.69
CA MET A 1 -19.38 20.50 -14.64
C MET A 1 -19.49 19.88 -13.23
N ASN A 2 -19.70 18.56 -13.09
CA ASN A 2 -19.97 17.89 -11.80
C ASN A 2 -19.01 16.74 -11.42
N ALA A 3 -17.93 16.51 -12.17
CA ALA A 3 -17.00 15.41 -11.86
C ALA A 3 -15.95 15.74 -10.78
N ALA A 4 -15.77 17.02 -10.44
CA ALA A 4 -14.81 17.44 -9.43
C ALA A 4 -15.36 17.41 -7.99
N ILE A 5 -16.69 17.52 -7.83
CA ILE A 5 -17.35 17.58 -6.51
C ILE A 5 -17.52 16.18 -5.92
N ASP A 6 -17.66 15.17 -6.74
CA ASP A 6 -17.82 13.77 -6.31
C ASP A 6 -16.50 13.13 -5.81
N ASN A 7 -15.38 13.79 -6.04
CA ASN A 7 -14.06 13.27 -5.72
C ASN A 7 -13.65 13.48 -4.24
N ASP A 8 -14.26 14.44 -3.54
CA ASP A 8 -13.98 14.71 -2.12
C ASP A 8 -14.94 13.98 -1.16
N GLN A 9 -16.04 13.43 -1.67
CA GLN A 9 -16.91 12.58 -0.88
C GLN A 9 -16.23 11.22 -0.70
N ASN A 10 -16.08 10.78 0.54
CA ASN A 10 -15.47 9.50 0.92
C ASN A 10 -13.95 9.39 0.73
N VAL A 11 -13.21 10.48 0.91
CA VAL A 11 -11.74 10.49 0.81
C VAL A 11 -11.10 9.50 1.80
N LEU A 12 -11.67 9.37 3.01
CA LEU A 12 -11.22 8.36 3.98
C LEU A 12 -11.45 6.92 3.48
N GLN A 13 -12.54 6.66 2.76
CA GLN A 13 -12.74 5.34 2.15
C GLN A 13 -11.72 5.08 1.04
N LYS A 14 -11.38 6.06 0.22
CA LYS A 14 -10.32 5.95 -0.80
C LYS A 14 -8.96 5.66 -0.15
N HIS A 15 -8.65 6.33 0.98
CA HIS A 15 -7.42 6.06 1.72
C HIS A 15 -7.25 4.58 2.07
N VAL A 16 -8.32 3.93 2.53
CA VAL A 16 -8.26 2.52 2.95
C VAL A 16 -8.49 1.53 1.82
N ALA A 17 -9.17 1.93 0.74
CA ALA A 17 -9.53 1.06 -0.39
C ALA A 17 -8.31 0.41 -1.07
N PHE A 18 -7.13 1.05 -1.03
CA PHE A 18 -5.89 0.45 -1.51
C PHE A 18 -5.58 -0.91 -0.85
N PHE A 19 -5.98 -1.08 0.39
CA PHE A 19 -5.73 -2.31 1.16
C PHE A 19 -6.78 -3.40 0.91
N ASP A 20 -7.92 -3.09 0.35
CA ASP A 20 -8.91 -4.04 -0.13
C ASP A 20 -8.44 -4.68 -1.45
N ARG A 21 -7.81 -5.84 -1.36
CA ARG A 21 -7.09 -6.44 -2.49
C ARG A 21 -8.00 -7.20 -3.45
N ASN A 22 -9.16 -7.62 -2.98
CA ASN A 22 -10.18 -8.33 -3.78
C ASN A 22 -11.38 -7.45 -4.15
N ASN A 23 -11.42 -6.18 -3.64
CA ASN A 23 -12.47 -5.19 -3.86
C ASN A 23 -13.86 -5.67 -3.39
N ASP A 24 -13.92 -6.35 -2.24
CA ASP A 24 -15.17 -6.80 -1.64
C ASP A 24 -15.75 -5.85 -0.57
N GLY A 25 -15.06 -4.73 -0.29
CA GLY A 25 -15.43 -3.72 0.71
C GLY A 25 -15.01 -4.07 2.13
N VAL A 26 -14.25 -5.15 2.33
CA VAL A 26 -13.79 -5.63 3.64
C VAL A 26 -12.29 -5.89 3.61
N ILE A 27 -11.56 -5.33 4.55
CA ILE A 27 -10.10 -5.48 4.62
C ILE A 27 -9.77 -6.46 5.75
N TYR A 28 -9.21 -7.60 5.41
CA TYR A 28 -8.72 -8.59 6.36
C TYR A 28 -7.22 -8.38 6.67
N PRO A 29 -6.68 -8.97 7.77
CA PRO A 29 -5.27 -8.84 8.14
C PRO A 29 -4.29 -9.23 7.03
N TRP A 30 -4.60 -10.27 6.26
CA TRP A 30 -3.75 -10.69 5.14
C TRP A 30 -3.72 -9.67 4.00
N GLU A 31 -4.80 -8.92 3.78
CA GLU A 31 -4.88 -7.86 2.78
C GLU A 31 -4.13 -6.61 3.24
N THR A 32 -4.27 -6.23 4.52
CA THR A 32 -3.42 -5.20 5.13
C THR A 32 -1.94 -5.57 4.99
N PHE A 33 -1.57 -6.82 5.31
CA PHE A 33 -0.19 -7.30 5.11
C PHE A 33 0.25 -7.17 3.64
N GLN A 34 -0.57 -7.65 2.69
CA GLN A 34 -0.28 -7.57 1.26
C GLN A 34 -0.15 -6.12 0.78
N GLY A 35 -1.02 -5.22 1.22
CA GLY A 35 -0.95 -3.79 0.91
C GLY A 35 0.36 -3.16 1.38
N PHE A 36 0.76 -3.40 2.64
CA PHE A 36 2.06 -2.94 3.16
C PHE A 36 3.23 -3.54 2.38
N ARG A 37 3.15 -4.83 2.02
CA ARG A 37 4.16 -5.45 1.14
C ARG A 37 4.19 -4.82 -0.24
N ALA A 38 3.05 -4.47 -0.81
CA ALA A 38 2.95 -3.82 -2.13
C ALA A 38 3.64 -2.46 -2.16
N ILE A 39 3.51 -1.64 -1.12
CA ILE A 39 4.17 -0.34 -1.01
C ILE A 39 5.67 -0.41 -0.63
N GLY A 40 6.21 -1.61 -0.40
CA GLY A 40 7.64 -1.79 -0.15
C GLY A 40 8.05 -2.03 1.30
N SER A 41 7.11 -2.10 2.23
CA SER A 41 7.40 -2.40 3.64
C SER A 41 8.06 -3.78 3.80
N GLY A 42 8.95 -3.89 4.80
CA GLY A 42 9.53 -5.16 5.23
C GLY A 42 8.49 -6.10 5.83
N ILE A 43 8.80 -7.39 5.95
CA ILE A 43 7.88 -8.41 6.50
C ILE A 43 7.45 -8.04 7.92
N LEU A 44 8.38 -7.66 8.79
CA LEU A 44 8.09 -7.33 10.19
C LEU A 44 7.10 -6.18 10.33
N LEU A 45 7.34 -5.07 9.61
CA LEU A 45 6.42 -3.92 9.64
C LEU A 45 5.06 -4.29 9.04
N SER A 46 5.01 -5.06 7.96
CA SER A 46 3.76 -5.50 7.34
C SER A 46 2.94 -6.39 8.27
N SER A 47 3.59 -7.31 9.00
CA SER A 47 2.93 -8.18 9.99
C SER A 47 2.42 -7.37 11.18
N PHE A 48 3.23 -6.46 11.70
CA PHE A 48 2.83 -5.57 12.79
C PHE A 48 1.62 -4.72 12.37
N ALA A 49 1.67 -4.07 11.23
CA ALA A 49 0.58 -3.25 10.70
C ALA A 49 -0.71 -4.06 10.52
N ALA A 50 -0.61 -5.27 9.96
CA ALA A 50 -1.77 -6.16 9.77
C ALA A 50 -2.47 -6.48 11.09
N VAL A 51 -1.73 -6.83 12.13
CA VAL A 51 -2.31 -7.13 13.45
C VAL A 51 -2.81 -5.86 14.11
N PHE A 52 -1.97 -4.84 14.21
CA PHE A 52 -2.28 -3.61 14.95
C PHE A 52 -3.49 -2.86 14.38
N ILE A 53 -3.53 -2.67 13.06
CA ILE A 53 -4.60 -1.94 12.38
C ILE A 53 -5.90 -2.73 12.44
N ASN A 54 -5.88 -4.02 12.06
CA ASN A 54 -7.10 -4.80 12.01
C ASN A 54 -7.69 -5.04 13.40
N VAL A 55 -6.90 -5.34 14.41
CA VAL A 55 -7.38 -5.46 15.80
C VAL A 55 -7.95 -4.14 16.30
N GLY A 56 -7.27 -3.01 16.03
CA GLY A 56 -7.69 -1.68 16.47
C GLY A 56 -8.99 -1.18 15.83
N LEU A 57 -9.22 -1.49 14.55
CA LEU A 57 -10.31 -0.91 13.77
C LEU A 57 -11.51 -1.86 13.58
N SER A 58 -11.30 -3.18 13.62
CA SER A 58 -12.37 -4.17 13.36
C SER A 58 -13.61 -3.98 14.23
N GLY A 59 -13.42 -3.80 15.53
CA GLY A 59 -14.54 -3.63 16.46
C GLY A 59 -15.34 -2.34 16.23
N LYS A 60 -14.70 -1.30 15.70
CA LYS A 60 -15.30 0.02 15.44
C LYS A 60 -16.09 0.04 14.12
N THR A 61 -15.60 -0.65 13.10
CA THR A 61 -16.17 -0.62 11.74
C THR A 61 -17.22 -1.68 11.50
N ARG A 62 -17.32 -2.71 12.36
CA ARG A 62 -18.23 -3.84 12.15
C ARG A 62 -19.69 -3.47 12.40
N PRO A 63 -20.60 -3.79 11.46
CA PRO A 63 -22.03 -3.61 11.67
C PRO A 63 -22.55 -4.57 12.76
N GLY A 64 -23.46 -4.07 13.60
CA GLY A 64 -24.19 -4.87 14.59
C GLY A 64 -23.44 -5.34 15.83
N LYS A 65 -22.13 -5.21 15.95
CA LYS A 65 -21.25 -5.43 17.12
C LYS A 65 -21.57 -6.62 18.06
N LYS A 66 -22.34 -7.62 17.64
CA LYS A 66 -22.91 -8.66 18.52
C LYS A 66 -21.90 -9.71 19.01
N CYS A 67 -20.88 -10.05 18.19
CA CYS A 67 -19.88 -11.05 18.55
C CYS A 67 -18.48 -10.63 18.09
N PRO A 68 -17.40 -10.94 18.80
CA PRO A 68 -16.04 -10.79 18.31
C PRO A 68 -15.84 -11.62 17.03
N ASN A 69 -15.25 -11.02 16.00
CA ASN A 69 -14.83 -11.76 14.81
C ASN A 69 -13.32 -11.93 14.88
N LEU A 70 -12.84 -13.14 15.07
CA LEU A 70 -11.42 -13.46 15.21
C LEU A 70 -10.61 -13.22 13.92
N LEU A 71 -11.28 -13.00 12.80
CA LEU A 71 -10.64 -12.61 11.55
C LEU A 71 -10.36 -11.10 11.46
N PHE A 72 -10.82 -10.31 12.44
CA PHE A 72 -10.59 -8.86 12.55
C PHE A 72 -10.85 -8.09 11.24
N PRO A 73 -12.03 -8.25 10.58
CA PRO A 73 -12.35 -7.52 9.35
C PRO A 73 -12.55 -6.03 9.61
N ILE A 74 -12.13 -5.18 8.67
CA ILE A 74 -12.40 -3.75 8.65
C ILE A 74 -13.38 -3.48 7.51
N PHE A 75 -14.56 -2.92 7.80
CA PHE A 75 -15.57 -2.60 6.80
C PHE A 75 -15.35 -1.17 6.29
N ILE A 76 -15.07 -1.02 4.99
CA ILE A 76 -14.73 0.26 4.35
C ILE A 76 -15.89 1.25 4.48
N GLU A 77 -17.13 0.81 4.28
CA GLU A 77 -18.31 1.65 4.42
C GLU A 77 -18.43 2.36 5.77
N ASN A 78 -17.92 1.71 6.82
CA ASN A 78 -17.97 2.17 8.20
C ASN A 78 -16.65 2.74 8.73
N ILE A 79 -15.64 2.93 7.88
CA ILE A 79 -14.30 3.36 8.31
C ILE A 79 -14.32 4.69 9.09
N LYS A 80 -15.26 5.57 8.80
CA LYS A 80 -15.47 6.81 9.55
C LYS A 80 -15.72 6.61 11.04
N MET A 81 -16.26 5.44 11.44
CA MET A 81 -16.50 5.08 12.84
C MET A 81 -15.21 4.69 13.58
N ALA A 82 -14.14 4.47 12.85
CA ALA A 82 -12.83 4.12 13.41
C ALA A 82 -12.03 5.36 13.86
N LYS A 83 -12.44 6.56 13.50
CA LYS A 83 -11.82 7.81 13.99
C LYS A 83 -11.75 7.84 15.51
N HIS A 84 -10.70 8.44 16.03
CA HIS A 84 -10.49 8.64 17.47
C HIS A 84 -10.38 10.14 17.79
N GLY A 85 -10.49 10.52 19.07
CA GLY A 85 -10.48 11.93 19.46
C GLY A 85 -9.16 12.64 19.19
N SER A 86 -8.05 11.90 19.23
CA SER A 86 -6.68 12.41 19.06
C SER A 86 -6.22 12.40 17.59
N ASP A 87 -7.14 12.45 16.62
CA ASP A 87 -6.80 12.49 15.19
C ASP A 87 -6.41 13.91 14.75
N SER A 88 -5.97 14.05 13.50
CA SER A 88 -5.55 15.33 12.93
C SER A 88 -6.71 16.31 12.62
N GLY A 89 -7.95 15.83 12.66
CA GLY A 89 -9.14 16.60 12.25
C GLY A 89 -9.24 16.84 10.74
N VAL A 90 -8.31 16.33 9.93
CA VAL A 90 -8.30 16.51 8.46
C VAL A 90 -9.43 15.75 7.78
N TYR A 91 -9.94 14.69 8.38
CA TYR A 91 -11.21 14.09 7.98
C TYR A 91 -12.33 14.56 8.90
N ASP A 92 -13.45 15.02 8.32
CA ASP A 92 -14.66 15.34 9.09
C ASP A 92 -15.37 14.08 9.63
N ALA A 93 -16.51 14.26 10.28
CA ALA A 93 -17.32 13.16 10.81
C ALA A 93 -17.87 12.20 9.74
N HIS A 94 -17.87 12.63 8.49
CA HIS A 94 -18.32 11.84 7.35
C HIS A 94 -17.17 11.21 6.55
N GLY A 95 -15.92 11.48 6.93
CA GLY A 95 -14.73 11.00 6.22
C GLY A 95 -14.34 11.84 5.01
N ARG A 96 -14.88 13.08 4.90
CA ARG A 96 -14.53 14.03 3.85
C ARG A 96 -13.28 14.81 4.27
N PHE A 97 -12.46 15.17 3.29
CA PHE A 97 -11.27 15.96 3.51
C PHE A 97 -11.60 17.42 3.86
N VAL A 98 -10.94 17.98 4.88
CA VAL A 98 -11.11 19.36 5.35
C VAL A 98 -9.83 20.16 5.06
N PRO A 99 -9.76 20.89 3.93
CA PRO A 99 -8.54 21.62 3.51
C PRO A 99 -7.99 22.56 4.57
N SER A 100 -8.86 23.29 5.28
CA SER A 100 -8.44 24.24 6.32
C SER A 100 -7.71 23.55 7.48
N LYS A 101 -8.14 22.36 7.89
CA LYS A 101 -7.49 21.58 8.93
C LYS A 101 -6.13 21.03 8.46
N PHE A 102 -6.03 20.66 7.21
CA PHE A 102 -4.78 20.25 6.61
C PHE A 102 -3.77 21.41 6.56
N GLU A 103 -4.19 22.59 6.13
CA GLU A 103 -3.33 23.80 6.11
C GLU A 103 -2.92 24.23 7.52
N GLU A 104 -3.80 24.11 8.53
CA GLU A 104 -3.53 24.43 9.93
C GLU A 104 -2.33 23.64 10.47
N ILE A 105 -2.15 22.38 10.06
CA ILE A 105 -1.01 21.55 10.47
C ILE A 105 0.30 22.26 10.12
N PHE A 106 0.44 22.70 8.87
CA PHE A 106 1.68 23.34 8.39
C PHE A 106 1.86 24.72 8.98
N HIS A 107 0.81 25.51 9.04
CA HIS A 107 0.84 26.84 9.64
C HIS A 107 1.30 26.79 11.12
N LYS A 108 0.88 25.78 11.87
CA LYS A 108 1.18 25.68 13.30
C LYS A 108 2.50 24.99 13.62
N TYR A 109 2.87 23.96 12.85
CA TYR A 109 3.97 23.07 13.21
C TYR A 109 5.15 23.12 12.24
N ALA A 110 4.97 23.50 10.96
CA ALA A 110 6.03 23.52 9.97
C ALA A 110 6.86 24.81 10.05
N ARG A 111 7.67 24.93 11.09
CA ARG A 111 8.45 26.15 11.38
C ARG A 111 9.77 26.20 10.64
N THR A 112 10.38 25.04 10.38
CA THR A 112 11.68 24.93 9.72
C THR A 112 11.53 25.02 8.20
N HIS A 113 10.52 24.34 7.67
CA HIS A 113 10.22 24.29 6.23
C HIS A 113 8.71 24.45 6.04
N PRO A 114 8.22 25.50 5.35
CA PRO A 114 6.77 25.79 5.24
C PRO A 114 5.94 24.63 4.66
N ASP A 115 6.55 23.81 3.80
CA ASP A 115 5.89 22.71 3.09
C ASP A 115 6.41 21.32 3.50
N ALA A 116 6.98 21.20 4.71
CA ALA A 116 7.44 19.91 5.23
C ALA A 116 7.51 19.91 6.75
N LEU A 117 7.41 18.72 7.34
CA LEU A 117 7.60 18.50 8.78
C LEU A 117 8.92 17.75 9.03
N THR A 118 9.69 18.23 9.96
CA THR A 118 10.81 17.49 10.56
C THR A 118 10.27 16.45 11.54
N THR A 119 11.14 15.55 12.03
CA THR A 119 10.76 14.57 13.06
C THR A 119 10.24 15.23 14.33
N ASP A 120 10.87 16.33 14.76
CA ASP A 120 10.51 17.01 16.01
C ASP A 120 9.17 17.75 15.86
N GLU A 121 8.97 18.45 14.76
CA GLU A 121 7.71 19.12 14.43
C GLU A 121 6.56 18.11 14.32
N LEU A 122 6.80 16.94 13.71
CA LEU A 122 5.84 15.85 13.68
C LEU A 122 5.49 15.32 15.09
N ASN A 123 6.49 15.17 15.96
CA ASN A 123 6.26 14.75 17.34
C ASN A 123 5.44 15.78 18.14
N GLU A 124 5.71 17.07 17.93
CA GLU A 124 4.93 18.15 18.55
C GLU A 124 3.49 18.15 18.03
N PHE A 125 3.29 17.97 16.72
CA PHE A 125 1.98 17.86 16.14
C PHE A 125 1.17 16.69 16.73
N VAL A 126 1.75 15.48 16.80
CA VAL A 126 1.09 14.31 17.38
C VAL A 126 0.77 14.53 18.87
N LYS A 127 1.67 15.17 19.63
CA LYS A 127 1.41 15.53 21.02
C LYS A 127 0.31 16.59 21.15
N GLY A 128 0.29 17.57 20.25
CA GLY A 128 -0.69 18.67 20.26
C GLY A 128 -2.12 18.24 19.96
N ASN A 129 -2.30 17.08 19.31
CA ASN A 129 -3.62 16.52 18.99
C ASN A 129 -4.14 15.54 20.06
N ARG A 130 -3.44 15.35 21.19
CA ARG A 130 -3.88 14.42 22.22
C ARG A 130 -5.10 14.94 22.96
N GLU A 131 -6.20 14.20 22.87
CA GLU A 131 -7.38 14.43 23.70
C GLU A 131 -7.19 13.78 25.08
N PRO A 132 -7.60 14.44 26.16
CA PRO A 132 -7.51 13.88 27.51
C PRO A 132 -8.23 12.53 27.62
N LYS A 133 -7.56 11.54 28.22
CA LYS A 133 -8.09 10.17 28.45
C LYS A 133 -8.28 9.31 27.19
N ASP A 134 -7.96 9.80 25.98
CA ASP A 134 -7.97 9.01 24.75
C ASP A 134 -6.65 8.26 24.52
N TYR A 135 -6.26 7.39 25.47
CA TYR A 135 -4.99 6.66 25.40
C TYR A 135 -4.85 5.80 24.16
N ALA A 136 -5.94 5.16 23.73
CA ALA A 136 -5.95 4.37 22.51
C ALA A 136 -5.73 5.23 21.27
N GLY A 137 -6.34 6.42 21.20
CA GLY A 137 -6.12 7.39 20.15
C GLY A 137 -4.70 7.96 20.14
N TRP A 138 -4.07 8.16 21.31
CA TRP A 138 -2.67 8.58 21.37
C TRP A 138 -1.72 7.55 20.71
N ILE A 139 -1.96 6.26 21.02
CA ILE A 139 -1.17 5.17 20.43
C ILE A 139 -1.47 5.06 18.92
N GLY A 140 -2.75 5.14 18.53
CA GLY A 140 -3.18 5.13 17.13
C GLY A 140 -2.50 6.22 16.34
N GLY A 141 -2.71 7.49 16.71
CA GLY A 141 -2.14 8.64 16.02
C GLY A 141 -0.61 8.62 15.98
N LEU A 142 0.05 8.26 17.10
CA LEU A 142 1.51 8.13 17.11
C LEU A 142 1.98 7.07 16.10
N SER A 143 1.32 5.91 16.06
CA SER A 143 1.71 4.81 15.18
C SER A 143 1.48 5.14 13.72
N GLU A 144 0.34 5.73 13.38
CA GLU A 144 0.00 6.16 12.02
C GLU A 144 1.03 7.15 11.48
N TRP A 145 1.33 8.20 12.24
CA TRP A 145 2.28 9.23 11.80
C TRP A 145 3.73 8.75 11.78
N LYS A 146 4.12 7.84 12.69
CA LYS A 146 5.47 7.24 12.65
C LYS A 146 5.64 6.29 11.46
N ILE A 147 4.63 5.49 11.14
CA ILE A 147 4.64 4.63 9.95
C ILE A 147 4.71 5.50 8.69
N LEU A 148 3.88 6.54 8.61
CA LEU A 148 3.91 7.48 7.50
C LEU A 148 5.28 8.14 7.33
N TYR A 149 5.86 8.64 8.42
CA TYR A 149 7.19 9.23 8.40
C TYR A 149 8.25 8.24 7.92
N TYR A 150 8.22 7.02 8.43
CA TYR A 150 9.16 5.97 8.02
C TYR A 150 9.07 5.66 6.51
N LEU A 151 7.86 5.63 5.96
CA LEU A 151 7.62 5.28 4.56
C LEU A 151 7.78 6.47 3.61
N GLY A 152 7.43 7.68 4.05
CA GLY A 152 7.22 8.84 3.19
C GLY A 152 8.28 9.95 3.30
N LYS A 153 9.18 9.90 4.29
CA LYS A 153 10.23 10.93 4.43
C LYS A 153 11.19 10.92 3.25
N ASP A 154 11.65 12.09 2.87
CA ASP A 154 12.67 12.25 1.85
C ASP A 154 14.09 11.95 2.39
N LYS A 155 15.10 12.13 1.52
CA LYS A 155 16.51 11.87 1.85
C LYS A 155 17.05 12.78 2.97
N ASN A 156 16.42 13.93 3.17
CA ASN A 156 16.79 14.91 4.19
C ASN A 156 16.05 14.68 5.51
N GLY A 157 15.22 13.62 5.60
CA GLY A 157 14.39 13.33 6.77
C GLY A 157 13.16 14.23 6.89
N LEU A 158 12.73 14.85 5.80
CA LEU A 158 11.56 15.72 5.78
C LEU A 158 10.33 14.98 5.25
N LEU A 159 9.21 15.11 5.95
CA LEU A 159 7.91 14.63 5.49
C LEU A 159 7.18 15.77 4.78
N LYS A 160 7.15 15.73 3.46
CA LYS A 160 6.62 16.79 2.61
C LYS A 160 5.10 16.88 2.67
N LYS A 161 4.59 18.11 2.57
CA LYS A 161 3.16 18.43 2.53
C LYS A 161 2.42 17.64 1.46
N ASP A 162 2.96 17.57 0.23
CA ASP A 162 2.36 16.80 -0.86
C ASP A 162 2.31 15.31 -0.56
N THR A 163 3.32 14.77 0.12
CA THR A 163 3.33 13.36 0.55
C THR A 163 2.23 13.11 1.57
N ILE A 164 2.07 14.00 2.56
CA ILE A 164 1.00 13.90 3.54
C ILE A 164 -0.37 14.03 2.86
N ARG A 165 -0.52 14.98 1.91
CA ARG A 165 -1.77 15.14 1.16
C ARG A 165 -2.14 13.87 0.40
N ALA A 166 -1.16 13.27 -0.27
CA ALA A 166 -1.34 12.05 -1.04
C ALA A 166 -1.67 10.81 -0.16
N VAL A 167 -1.32 10.83 1.13
CA VAL A 167 -1.79 9.80 2.07
C VAL A 167 -3.27 9.92 2.31
N TYR A 168 -3.76 11.14 2.55
CA TYR A 168 -5.16 11.35 2.89
C TYR A 168 -6.13 10.86 1.80
N ASP A 169 -5.76 10.92 0.52
CA ASP A 169 -6.58 10.41 -0.58
C ASP A 169 -6.17 9.01 -1.08
N GLY A 170 -5.17 8.39 -0.47
CA GLY A 170 -4.67 7.07 -0.83
C GLY A 170 -3.73 7.03 -2.04
N SER A 171 -3.56 8.12 -2.78
CA SER A 171 -2.73 8.16 -3.99
C SER A 171 -1.25 7.87 -3.75
N LEU A 172 -0.74 8.13 -2.53
CA LEU A 172 0.62 7.77 -2.15
C LEU A 172 0.86 6.27 -2.24
N PHE A 173 -0.09 5.46 -1.78
CA PHE A 173 0.06 4.01 -1.76
C PHE A 173 0.15 3.44 -3.18
N GLU A 174 -0.69 3.93 -4.09
CA GLU A 174 -0.65 3.55 -5.51
C GLU A 174 0.69 3.93 -6.14
N LYS A 175 1.15 5.15 -5.89
CA LYS A 175 2.46 5.62 -6.38
C LYS A 175 3.60 4.74 -5.88
N MET A 176 3.65 4.45 -4.58
CA MET A 176 4.70 3.62 -3.98
C MET A 176 4.68 2.20 -4.53
N ALA A 177 3.50 1.61 -4.72
CA ALA A 177 3.34 0.28 -5.31
C ALA A 177 3.84 0.24 -6.77
N ALA A 178 3.47 1.23 -7.58
CA ALA A 178 3.94 1.37 -8.95
C ALA A 178 5.46 1.53 -9.04
N GLU A 179 6.06 2.36 -8.19
CA GLU A 179 7.52 2.55 -8.12
C GLU A 179 8.25 1.24 -7.77
N LYS A 180 7.71 0.46 -6.84
CA LYS A 180 8.29 -0.82 -6.46
C LYS A 180 8.28 -1.81 -7.61
N ILE A 181 7.15 -1.90 -8.35
CA ILE A 181 7.03 -2.75 -9.54
C ILE A 181 8.07 -2.34 -10.59
N ASN A 182 8.21 -1.04 -10.86
CA ASN A 182 9.16 -0.52 -11.84
C ASN A 182 10.62 -0.80 -11.44
N LYS A 183 10.97 -0.64 -10.16
CA LYS A 183 12.30 -0.98 -9.63
C LYS A 183 12.59 -2.48 -9.81
N SER A 184 11.60 -3.35 -9.56
CA SER A 184 11.74 -4.79 -9.75
C SER A 184 11.96 -5.15 -11.21
N LYS A 185 11.16 -4.60 -12.14
CA LYS A 185 11.32 -4.80 -13.59
C LYS A 185 12.71 -4.37 -14.08
N LYS A 186 13.20 -3.20 -13.62
CA LYS A 186 14.54 -2.70 -13.97
C LYS A 186 15.64 -3.64 -13.47
N LYS A 187 15.51 -4.17 -12.26
CA LYS A 187 16.50 -5.11 -11.69
C LYS A 187 16.57 -6.44 -12.48
N HIS A 188 15.45 -6.93 -12.97
CA HIS A 188 15.42 -8.15 -13.80
C HIS A 188 16.01 -7.90 -15.20
N ARG A 189 15.81 -6.71 -15.76
CA ARG A 189 16.34 -6.34 -17.08
C ARG A 189 17.85 -6.14 -17.11
N CYS A 190 18.47 -5.83 -15.96
CA CYS A 190 19.91 -5.62 -15.82
C CYS A 190 20.66 -6.83 -15.27
N ARG A 191 20.05 -8.01 -15.19
CA ARG A 191 20.82 -9.23 -14.92
C ARG A 191 21.60 -9.59 -16.17
N PRO A 192 22.95 -9.59 -16.17
CA PRO A 192 23.71 -10.11 -17.29
C PRO A 192 23.32 -11.57 -17.45
N ILE A 193 22.96 -11.94 -18.68
CA ILE A 193 22.85 -13.34 -19.07
C ILE A 193 24.30 -13.85 -19.04
N PHE A 194 24.71 -14.45 -17.91
CA PHE A 194 25.95 -15.20 -17.93
C PHE A 194 25.75 -16.33 -18.93
N PRO A 195 26.59 -16.41 -19.99
CA PRO A 195 26.55 -17.57 -20.83
C PRO A 195 26.83 -18.78 -19.93
N LEU A 196 25.96 -19.77 -19.99
CA LEU A 196 26.18 -21.04 -19.35
C LEU A 196 27.55 -21.53 -19.80
N PRO A 197 28.44 -21.99 -18.88
CA PRO A 197 29.70 -22.58 -19.29
C PRO A 197 29.37 -23.72 -20.25
N HIS A 198 29.92 -23.64 -21.45
CA HIS A 198 29.84 -24.71 -22.43
C HIS A 198 30.48 -25.95 -21.77
N ARG A 199 29.64 -26.80 -21.22
CA ARG A 199 30.04 -28.13 -20.85
C ARG A 199 30.35 -28.82 -22.15
N VAL A 200 31.64 -28.91 -22.49
CA VAL A 200 32.11 -29.77 -23.56
C VAL A 200 31.77 -31.19 -23.10
N VAL A 201 30.66 -31.69 -23.55
CA VAL A 201 30.33 -33.10 -23.45
C VAL A 201 31.22 -33.80 -24.46
N GLN A 202 32.36 -34.35 -24.02
CA GLN A 202 33.11 -35.34 -24.79
C GLN A 202 32.17 -36.52 -24.96
N LEU A 203 31.63 -36.64 -26.19
CA LEU A 203 30.90 -37.84 -26.61
C LEU A 203 31.92 -38.98 -26.70
N PRO A 204 31.64 -40.14 -26.10
CA PRO A 204 32.44 -41.32 -26.34
C PRO A 204 32.33 -41.72 -27.82
N HIS A 205 33.49 -42.06 -28.43
CA HIS A 205 33.54 -42.61 -29.76
C HIS A 205 32.74 -43.92 -29.81
N TYR A 206 31.57 -43.87 -30.46
CA TYR A 206 30.88 -45.09 -30.85
C TYR A 206 31.27 -45.45 -32.26
N HIS A 207 31.72 -46.70 -32.41
CA HIS A 207 32.02 -47.37 -33.68
C HIS A 207 30.73 -47.48 -34.51
N HIS A 208 30.89 -47.19 -35.78
CA HIS A 208 29.93 -47.36 -36.88
C HIS A 208 29.47 -48.81 -36.96
N GLU A 209 28.19 -49.06 -36.75
CA GLU A 209 27.40 -50.07 -37.50
C GLU A 209 25.92 -49.91 -37.17
N ASP A 210 25.10 -50.10 -38.26
CA ASP A 210 23.64 -50.24 -38.31
C ASP A 210 22.80 -48.98 -38.46
N ALA A 211 22.65 -48.64 -39.75
CA ALA A 211 21.53 -47.86 -40.31
C ALA A 211 20.24 -48.68 -40.33
N HIS A 212 19.18 -48.19 -39.71
CA HIS A 212 17.80 -48.47 -40.19
C HIS A 212 16.76 -47.51 -39.57
N PHE A 213 16.11 -46.77 -40.49
CA PHE A 213 14.77 -46.21 -40.47
C PHE A 213 14.30 -45.35 -39.26
N LEU A 214 14.15 -44.03 -39.55
CA LEU A 214 13.17 -43.17 -38.90
C LEU A 214 12.34 -42.41 -39.95
N PRO A 215 11.02 -42.31 -39.81
CA PRO A 215 10.14 -41.57 -40.73
C PRO A 215 10.15 -40.06 -40.49
N PRO A 216 9.72 -39.20 -41.43
CA PRO A 216 9.80 -37.75 -41.34
C PRO A 216 8.73 -37.16 -40.46
N CYS A 217 9.13 -36.16 -39.64
CA CYS A 217 8.27 -35.39 -38.82
C CYS A 217 7.45 -34.39 -39.66
N SER A 218 6.12 -34.53 -39.61
CA SER A 218 5.16 -33.66 -40.29
C SER A 218 4.99 -32.34 -39.52
N THR A 219 5.02 -31.27 -40.29
CA THR A 219 4.68 -29.88 -39.99
C THR A 219 3.30 -29.73 -39.38
N VAL A 220 3.18 -29.02 -38.23
CA VAL A 220 1.90 -28.54 -37.70
C VAL A 220 1.72 -27.07 -38.08
N GLU A 221 0.72 -26.84 -38.92
CA GLU A 221 0.26 -25.55 -39.38
C GLU A 221 -0.37 -24.70 -38.27
N ALA A 222 -0.05 -23.41 -38.29
CA ALA A 222 -0.72 -22.38 -37.49
C ALA A 222 -2.14 -22.15 -38.04
N ARG A 223 -3.16 -22.33 -37.20
CA ARG A 223 -4.55 -21.89 -37.50
C ARG A 223 -4.80 -20.51 -36.90
N THR A 224 -4.96 -19.58 -37.79
CA THR A 224 -5.55 -18.26 -37.58
C THR A 224 -7.04 -18.40 -37.29
N VAL A 225 -7.51 -17.88 -36.18
CA VAL A 225 -8.95 -17.72 -35.91
C VAL A 225 -9.36 -16.31 -36.29
N LYS A 226 -10.15 -16.20 -37.35
CA LYS A 226 -10.87 -15.01 -37.78
C LYS A 226 -12.09 -14.77 -36.88
N SER A 227 -12.30 -13.48 -36.58
CA SER A 227 -13.51 -12.88 -36.05
C SER A 227 -14.77 -13.19 -36.88
N LEU A 228 -15.91 -13.36 -36.22
CA LEU A 228 -17.23 -13.14 -36.80
C LEU A 228 -18.15 -12.55 -35.74
N GLU A 229 -18.66 -11.36 -36.06
CA GLU A 229 -19.92 -10.67 -35.76
C GLU A 229 -20.33 -10.52 -34.30
#